data_1265cc798c8bb650bb5ae6dea4922058
#
_entry.id   1265cc798c8bb650bb5ae6dea4922058
#
_cell.length_a   1.000
_cell.length_b   1.000
_cell.length_c   1.000
_cell.angle_alpha   90.00
_cell.angle_beta   90.00
_cell.angle_gamma   90.00
#
_symmetry.space_group_name_H-M   'P 1'
#
loop_
_entity.id
_entity.type
_entity.pdbx_description
1 polymer ?
#
loop_
_entity_poly.entity_id
_entity_poly.type
_entity_poly.pdbx_seq_one_letter_code
_entity_poly.pdbx_strand_id
1 'polypeptide(L)'
;MPWSLRTSRRPGTVFGDVRLLAALLALLPAGHSVEGRAIQPIVLGSPAGAHRVLVVGCIHGTETAGEAVIRRLVAERRLVTGAEIVVVPTVNPDGCARGTRGNAHGVDLNRNFPSNWSAIGQRGDLQWSGPKPLSEPESRYVVALVKALRPEVTIWFHQPQGVVRAWGPSVATARRFAAIAGYPYRSIAWPYGTASNWQNHRFPGTASFVVELPPGRLGAASVERWARAVRRLAREGVSR
;
A
#
# COMPACT_ATOMS: atom_id res chain seq x y z
N MET A 1 -50.91 -23.22 32.64
CA MET A 1 -49.91 -22.16 32.38
C MET A 1 -48.58 -22.83 32.15
N PRO A 2 -48.06 -22.99 30.91
CA PRO A 2 -46.72 -23.58 30.69
C PRO A 2 -45.65 -22.49 30.61
N TRP A 3 -44.54 -22.77 31.23
CA TRP A 3 -43.36 -21.94 31.30
C TRP A 3 -42.60 -21.89 29.96
N SER A 4 -42.34 -20.70 29.45
CA SER A 4 -41.56 -20.42 28.25
C SER A 4 -40.07 -20.48 28.60
N LEU A 5 -39.32 -21.42 27.97
CA LEU A 5 -37.88 -21.52 28.00
C LEU A 5 -37.25 -20.42 27.12
N ARG A 6 -36.58 -19.46 27.74
CA ARG A 6 -35.69 -18.51 27.07
C ARG A 6 -34.42 -19.24 26.63
N THR A 7 -34.24 -19.40 25.33
CA THR A 7 -32.98 -19.87 24.77
C THR A 7 -31.94 -18.73 24.83
N SER A 8 -30.94 -18.91 25.68
CA SER A 8 -29.76 -18.05 25.74
C SER A 8 -28.92 -18.25 24.47
N ARG A 9 -28.76 -17.18 23.67
CA ARG A 9 -27.77 -17.15 22.57
C ARG A 9 -26.38 -17.23 23.18
N ARG A 10 -25.63 -18.26 22.84
CA ARG A 10 -24.19 -18.37 23.17
C ARG A 10 -23.43 -17.26 22.41
N PRO A 11 -22.43 -16.59 23.01
CA PRO A 11 -21.57 -15.67 22.30
C PRO A 11 -20.75 -16.44 21.26
N GLY A 12 -20.83 -16.02 20.00
CA GLY A 12 -20.07 -16.58 18.89
C GLY A 12 -18.57 -16.47 19.12
N THR A 13 -17.89 -17.57 18.87
CA THR A 13 -16.48 -17.82 19.14
C THR A 13 -15.57 -16.87 18.34
N VAL A 14 -14.83 -16.00 19.03
CA VAL A 14 -13.77 -15.10 18.52
C VAL A 14 -12.55 -15.91 17.99
N PHE A 15 -12.53 -17.22 18.16
CA PHE A 15 -11.41 -18.10 17.81
C PHE A 15 -11.29 -18.47 16.31
N GLY A 16 -12.34 -18.25 15.52
CA GLY A 16 -12.32 -18.54 14.08
C GLY A 16 -11.46 -17.54 13.28
N ASP A 17 -11.50 -16.27 13.64
CA ASP A 17 -10.83 -15.19 12.89
C ASP A 17 -9.30 -15.22 12.99
N VAL A 18 -8.74 -15.63 14.12
CA VAL A 18 -7.29 -15.68 14.33
C VAL A 18 -6.62 -16.77 13.49
N ARG A 19 -7.28 -17.91 13.29
CA ARG A 19 -6.75 -19.00 12.45
C ARG A 19 -6.81 -18.67 10.97
N LEU A 20 -7.85 -17.99 10.51
CA LEU A 20 -7.97 -17.50 9.12
C LEU A 20 -6.94 -16.41 8.83
N LEU A 21 -6.70 -15.48 9.76
CA LEU A 21 -5.68 -14.44 9.62
C LEU A 21 -4.26 -15.05 9.54
N ALA A 22 -3.97 -16.02 10.38
CA ALA A 22 -2.69 -16.74 10.37
C ALA A 22 -2.49 -17.56 9.09
N ALA A 23 -3.53 -18.18 8.56
CA ALA A 23 -3.48 -18.92 7.30
C ALA A 23 -3.25 -18.01 6.09
N LEU A 24 -3.82 -16.81 6.07
CA LEU A 24 -3.62 -15.86 4.97
C LEU A 24 -2.23 -15.21 5.00
N LEU A 25 -1.72 -14.89 6.19
CA LEU A 25 -0.32 -14.42 6.37
C LEU A 25 0.69 -15.47 5.87
N ALA A 26 0.40 -16.76 6.04
CA ALA A 26 1.22 -17.86 5.53
C ALA A 26 1.20 -17.98 3.99
N LEU A 27 0.23 -17.35 3.31
CA LEU A 27 0.08 -17.38 1.84
C LEU A 27 0.65 -16.14 1.14
N LEU A 28 0.88 -15.04 1.87
CA LEU A 28 1.48 -13.85 1.27
C LEU A 28 3.01 -14.01 1.18
N PRO A 29 3.62 -13.63 0.04
CA PRO A 29 5.06 -13.77 -0.11
C PRO A 29 5.80 -12.91 0.90
N ALA A 30 6.85 -13.44 1.49
CA ALA A 30 7.89 -12.69 2.17
C ALA A 30 8.93 -12.23 1.15
N GLY A 31 9.53 -11.06 1.35
CA GLY A 31 10.58 -10.53 0.50
C GLY A 31 11.80 -10.11 1.29
N HIS A 32 12.89 -9.87 0.57
CA HIS A 32 14.11 -9.32 1.11
C HIS A 32 14.64 -8.23 0.18
N SER A 33 15.28 -7.24 0.75
CA SER A 33 16.03 -6.23 0.00
C SER A 33 17.34 -6.78 -0.54
N VAL A 34 18.06 -5.98 -1.30
CA VAL A 34 19.41 -6.32 -1.80
C VAL A 34 20.35 -6.73 -0.65
N GLU A 35 20.26 -6.06 0.50
CA GLU A 35 21.11 -6.35 1.68
C GLU A 35 20.48 -7.40 2.63
N GLY A 36 19.44 -8.10 2.18
CA GLY A 36 18.83 -9.18 2.96
C GLY A 36 17.86 -8.72 4.06
N ARG A 37 17.54 -7.42 4.15
CA ARG A 37 16.53 -6.94 5.12
C ARG A 37 15.15 -7.43 4.73
N ALA A 38 14.41 -7.99 5.71
CA ALA A 38 13.09 -8.52 5.47
C ALA A 38 12.08 -7.44 5.05
N ILE A 39 11.26 -7.77 4.06
CA ILE A 39 10.09 -6.98 3.63
C ILE A 39 8.87 -7.83 3.89
N GLN A 40 8.08 -7.46 4.90
CA GLN A 40 6.95 -8.28 5.36
C GLN A 40 5.64 -7.47 5.33
N PRO A 41 4.56 -8.04 4.77
CA PRO A 41 3.24 -7.45 4.85
C PRO A 41 2.63 -7.69 6.24
N ILE A 42 1.77 -6.76 6.67
CA ILE A 42 0.96 -6.88 7.89
C ILE A 42 -0.49 -6.83 7.46
N VAL A 43 -1.29 -7.82 7.86
CA VAL A 43 -2.72 -7.89 7.55
C VAL A 43 -3.53 -7.28 8.69
N LEU A 44 -4.45 -6.38 8.35
CA LEU A 44 -5.37 -5.69 9.26
C LEU A 44 -6.80 -5.95 8.82
N GLY A 45 -7.71 -6.12 9.77
CA GLY A 45 -9.10 -6.41 9.50
C GLY A 45 -9.37 -7.89 9.21
N SER A 46 -10.38 -8.20 8.42
CA SER A 46 -10.79 -9.56 8.12
C SER A 46 -10.52 -9.93 6.67
N PRO A 47 -9.91 -11.10 6.40
CA PRO A 47 -9.76 -11.62 5.04
C PRO A 47 -11.11 -11.92 4.34
N ALA A 48 -12.19 -12.05 5.11
CA ALA A 48 -13.56 -12.14 4.60
C ALA A 48 -14.20 -10.76 4.36
N GLY A 49 -13.44 -9.66 4.51
CA GLY A 49 -13.90 -8.31 4.22
C GLY A 49 -14.30 -8.15 2.74
N ALA A 50 -15.30 -7.28 2.50
CA ALA A 50 -15.83 -7.06 1.16
C ALA A 50 -14.79 -6.47 0.19
N HIS A 51 -13.79 -5.75 0.73
CA HIS A 51 -12.79 -5.02 -0.06
C HIS A 51 -11.38 -5.30 0.44
N ARG A 52 -10.45 -5.35 -0.50
CA ARG A 52 -9.03 -5.59 -0.24
C ARG A 52 -8.17 -4.42 -0.69
N VAL A 53 -7.46 -3.82 0.26
CA VAL A 53 -6.61 -2.63 0.03
C VAL A 53 -5.17 -2.94 0.39
N LEU A 54 -4.23 -2.60 -0.50
CA LEU A 54 -2.79 -2.61 -0.23
C LEU A 54 -2.34 -1.17 0.05
N VAL A 55 -1.55 -0.98 1.10
CA VAL A 55 -0.95 0.33 1.44
C VAL A 55 0.56 0.17 1.58
N VAL A 56 1.31 0.91 0.77
CA VAL A 56 2.78 0.94 0.81
C VAL A 56 3.24 2.27 1.39
N GLY A 57 4.02 2.21 2.47
CA GLY A 57 4.44 3.39 3.22
C GLY A 57 5.67 4.09 2.65
N CYS A 58 6.59 3.33 2.07
CA CYS A 58 7.86 3.86 1.56
C CYS A 58 8.37 3.00 0.40
N ILE A 59 8.58 3.60 -0.76
CA ILE A 59 9.30 3.01 -1.90
C ILE A 59 10.63 3.77 -2.14
N HIS A 60 10.69 5.06 -1.82
CA HIS A 60 11.91 5.85 -1.85
C HIS A 60 12.38 6.09 -0.42
N GLY A 61 13.60 5.66 -0.08
CA GLY A 61 14.08 5.72 1.31
C GLY A 61 14.20 7.12 1.92
N THR A 62 14.11 8.17 1.11
CA THR A 62 14.03 9.57 1.55
C THR A 62 12.59 10.02 1.88
N GLU A 63 11.57 9.20 1.63
CA GLU A 63 10.15 9.56 1.70
C GLU A 63 9.40 8.71 2.75
N THR A 64 9.84 8.80 4.01
CA THR A 64 9.45 7.85 5.07
C THR A 64 8.17 8.22 5.85
N ALA A 65 7.53 9.36 5.55
CA ALA A 65 6.35 9.79 6.30
C ALA A 65 5.16 8.83 6.21
N GLY A 66 5.04 8.07 5.11
CA GLY A 66 4.02 7.04 4.96
C GLY A 66 4.10 5.92 5.99
N GLU A 67 5.30 5.62 6.50
CA GLU A 67 5.47 4.63 7.57
C GLU A 67 4.76 5.06 8.88
N ALA A 68 4.71 6.38 9.17
CA ALA A 68 3.98 6.87 10.33
C ALA A 68 2.47 6.62 10.21
N VAL A 69 1.92 6.76 9.00
CA VAL A 69 0.52 6.45 8.71
C VAL A 69 0.26 4.95 8.90
N ILE A 70 1.17 4.09 8.40
CA ILE A 70 1.05 2.64 8.57
C ILE A 70 1.15 2.25 10.04
N ARG A 71 2.11 2.79 10.80
CA ARG A 71 2.19 2.55 12.25
C ARG A 71 0.89 2.90 12.98
N ARG A 72 0.24 3.99 12.57
CA ARG A 72 -1.07 4.38 13.12
C ARG A 72 -2.16 3.37 12.77
N LEU A 73 -2.23 2.89 11.51
CA LEU A 73 -3.17 1.85 11.09
C LEU A 73 -2.97 0.56 11.89
N VAL A 74 -1.73 0.14 12.10
CA VAL A 74 -1.39 -1.07 12.89
C VAL A 74 -1.78 -0.90 14.36
N ALA A 75 -1.48 0.25 14.98
CA ALA A 75 -1.86 0.54 16.36
C ALA A 75 -3.39 0.52 16.55
N GLU A 76 -4.13 0.95 15.55
CA GLU A 76 -5.60 1.02 15.56
C GLU A 76 -6.26 -0.09 14.72
N ARG A 77 -5.60 -1.24 14.56
CA ARG A 77 -6.10 -2.35 13.74
C ARG A 77 -7.54 -2.79 14.06
N ARG A 78 -8.00 -2.59 15.30
CA ARG A 78 -9.38 -2.88 15.73
C ARG A 78 -10.43 -1.98 15.06
N LEU A 79 -10.03 -0.83 14.50
CA LEU A 79 -10.91 0.07 13.76
C LEU A 79 -11.03 -0.33 12.28
N VAL A 80 -10.29 -1.34 11.82
CA VAL A 80 -10.42 -1.89 10.46
C VAL A 80 -11.52 -2.93 10.48
N THR A 81 -12.70 -2.53 10.02
CA THR A 81 -13.90 -3.39 9.98
C THR A 81 -14.48 -3.43 8.56
N GLY A 82 -15.03 -4.57 8.16
CA GLY A 82 -15.68 -4.76 6.86
C GLY A 82 -14.73 -4.78 5.65
N ALA A 83 -13.42 -4.75 5.88
CA ALA A 83 -12.40 -4.76 4.84
C ALA A 83 -11.15 -5.53 5.27
N GLU A 84 -10.32 -5.88 4.31
CA GLU A 84 -8.95 -6.35 4.50
C GLU A 84 -7.98 -5.24 4.05
N ILE A 85 -7.12 -4.78 4.96
CA ILE A 85 -6.04 -3.85 4.62
C ILE A 85 -4.71 -4.56 4.84
N VAL A 86 -3.95 -4.74 3.77
CA VAL A 86 -2.57 -5.22 3.84
C VAL A 86 -1.64 -4.02 3.77
N VAL A 87 -0.76 -3.89 4.74
CA VAL A 87 0.20 -2.77 4.78
C VAL A 87 1.62 -3.29 4.68
N VAL A 88 2.46 -2.58 3.92
CA VAL A 88 3.90 -2.79 3.84
C VAL A 88 4.57 -1.48 4.26
N PRO A 89 5.21 -1.43 5.46
CA PRO A 89 5.83 -0.19 5.95
C PRO A 89 6.83 0.40 4.97
N THR A 90 7.73 -0.44 4.47
CA THR A 90 8.64 -0.06 3.39
C THR A 90 8.89 -1.24 2.46
N VAL A 91 9.01 -0.98 1.18
CA VAL A 91 9.54 -1.92 0.19
C VAL A 91 11.01 -1.64 -0.14
N ASN A 92 11.59 -0.59 0.46
CA ASN A 92 12.99 -0.19 0.29
C ASN A 92 13.70 0.00 1.64
N PRO A 93 13.84 -1.06 2.45
CA PRO A 93 14.43 -0.91 3.77
C PRO A 93 15.92 -0.49 3.75
N ASP A 94 16.66 -0.82 2.69
CA ASP A 94 18.05 -0.41 2.52
C ASP A 94 18.16 1.10 2.27
N GLY A 95 17.32 1.62 1.36
CA GLY A 95 17.23 3.06 1.09
C GLY A 95 16.76 3.84 2.32
N CYS A 96 15.77 3.34 3.06
CA CYS A 96 15.30 3.96 4.30
C CYS A 96 16.41 4.02 5.35
N ALA A 97 17.19 2.94 5.52
CA ALA A 97 18.30 2.90 6.47
C ALA A 97 19.44 3.87 6.12
N ARG A 98 19.64 4.13 4.82
CA ARG A 98 20.72 5.01 4.31
C ARG A 98 20.25 6.46 4.06
N GLY A 99 18.95 6.72 4.08
CA GLY A 99 18.37 8.00 3.68
C GLY A 99 18.58 8.30 2.19
N THR A 100 18.56 7.27 1.33
CA THR A 100 18.73 7.40 -0.13
C THR A 100 17.41 7.11 -0.85
N ARG A 101 17.17 7.77 -2.00
CA ARG A 101 15.98 7.55 -2.80
C ARG A 101 15.92 6.12 -3.34
N GLY A 102 16.98 5.67 -3.99
CA GLY A 102 17.11 4.33 -4.55
C GLY A 102 17.37 3.25 -3.49
N ASN A 103 17.32 1.99 -3.92
CA ASN A 103 17.70 0.85 -3.09
C ASN A 103 19.25 0.75 -2.94
N ALA A 104 19.76 -0.36 -2.39
CA ALA A 104 21.18 -0.55 -2.18
C ALA A 104 22.03 -0.59 -3.48
N HIS A 105 21.43 -0.92 -4.62
CA HIS A 105 22.06 -0.82 -5.93
C HIS A 105 22.02 0.60 -6.52
N GLY A 106 21.29 1.54 -5.88
CA GLY A 106 21.05 2.89 -6.39
C GLY A 106 19.90 2.99 -7.38
N VAL A 107 19.10 1.94 -7.55
CA VAL A 107 17.97 1.91 -8.49
C VAL A 107 16.76 2.62 -7.87
N ASP A 108 16.15 3.55 -8.61
CA ASP A 108 14.81 4.06 -8.31
C ASP A 108 13.79 2.95 -8.54
N LEU A 109 13.36 2.31 -7.45
CA LEU A 109 12.41 1.19 -7.51
C LEU A 109 11.13 1.56 -8.24
N ASN A 110 10.70 2.85 -8.16
CA ASN A 110 9.51 3.33 -8.86
C ASN A 110 9.79 3.72 -10.33
N ARG A 111 10.87 3.21 -10.92
CA ARG A 111 11.22 3.18 -12.35
C ARG A 111 11.54 1.78 -12.84
N ASN A 112 11.48 0.77 -11.96
CA ASN A 112 11.94 -0.59 -12.24
C ASN A 112 10.82 -1.59 -12.60
N PHE A 113 9.55 -1.13 -12.73
CA PHE A 113 8.42 -1.98 -13.11
C PHE A 113 8.24 -2.09 -14.64
N PRO A 114 7.67 -3.22 -15.15
CA PRO A 114 7.72 -3.53 -16.59
C PRO A 114 6.68 -2.77 -17.45
N SER A 115 5.86 -1.88 -16.89
CA SER A 115 4.90 -1.12 -17.69
C SER A 115 5.57 0.06 -18.38
N ASN A 116 5.66 0.00 -19.70
CA ASN A 116 6.36 0.98 -20.53
C ASN A 116 7.78 1.28 -20.00
N TRP A 117 8.47 0.26 -19.50
CA TRP A 117 9.81 0.45 -18.98
C TRP A 117 10.75 0.94 -20.08
N SER A 118 11.58 1.90 -19.76
CA SER A 118 12.68 2.36 -20.58
C SER A 118 13.90 2.59 -19.71
N ALA A 119 15.08 2.53 -20.30
CA ALA A 119 16.31 2.91 -19.62
C ALA A 119 16.27 4.40 -19.32
N ILE A 120 16.22 4.75 -18.04
CA ILE A 120 16.24 6.12 -17.52
C ILE A 120 17.48 6.27 -16.67
N GLY A 121 18.32 7.26 -16.97
CA GLY A 121 19.52 7.53 -16.22
C GLY A 121 20.56 6.41 -16.27
N GLN A 122 21.57 6.55 -15.45
CA GLN A 122 22.65 5.58 -15.24
C GLN A 122 22.91 5.40 -13.74
N ARG A 123 23.75 4.45 -13.38
CA ARG A 123 24.10 4.22 -11.99
C ARG A 123 24.67 5.49 -11.34
N GLY A 124 24.06 5.92 -10.23
CA GLY A 124 24.37 7.18 -9.55
C GLY A 124 23.34 8.27 -9.77
N ASP A 125 22.49 8.18 -10.79
CA ASP A 125 21.41 9.13 -11.01
C ASP A 125 20.21 8.82 -10.10
N LEU A 126 19.55 9.88 -9.61
CA LEU A 126 18.41 9.75 -8.68
C LEU A 126 17.24 8.94 -9.24
N GLN A 127 17.06 8.90 -10.57
CA GLN A 127 15.97 8.20 -11.23
C GLN A 127 16.45 7.03 -12.10
N TRP A 128 17.61 6.47 -11.78
CA TRP A 128 18.11 5.31 -12.51
C TRP A 128 17.13 4.14 -12.41
N SER A 129 16.64 3.68 -13.57
CA SER A 129 15.64 2.61 -13.68
C SER A 129 16.18 1.19 -13.49
N GLY A 130 17.49 1.05 -13.24
CA GLY A 130 18.20 -0.23 -13.23
C GLY A 130 18.55 -0.74 -14.63
N PRO A 131 19.27 -1.88 -14.74
CA PRO A 131 19.74 -2.41 -16.01
C PRO A 131 18.62 -3.06 -16.87
N LYS A 132 17.51 -3.44 -16.25
CA LYS A 132 16.33 -4.04 -16.89
C LYS A 132 15.11 -3.93 -15.97
N PRO A 133 13.88 -4.09 -16.50
CA PRO A 133 12.70 -4.15 -15.64
C PRO A 133 12.81 -5.33 -14.66
N LEU A 134 12.36 -5.11 -13.42
CA LEU A 134 12.41 -6.10 -12.34
C LEU A 134 13.82 -6.64 -12.05
N SER A 135 14.86 -5.83 -12.27
CA SER A 135 16.22 -6.18 -11.85
C SER A 135 16.33 -6.33 -10.34
N GLU A 136 15.55 -5.59 -9.57
CA GLU A 136 15.65 -5.47 -8.13
C GLU A 136 14.78 -6.51 -7.39
N PRO A 137 15.28 -7.12 -6.30
CA PRO A 137 14.50 -8.07 -5.50
C PRO A 137 13.25 -7.42 -4.90
N GLU A 138 13.32 -6.16 -4.49
CA GLU A 138 12.20 -5.38 -3.94
C GLU A 138 11.07 -5.21 -4.97
N SER A 139 11.42 -4.88 -6.22
CA SER A 139 10.42 -4.76 -7.30
C SER A 139 9.77 -6.11 -7.62
N ARG A 140 10.55 -7.19 -7.64
CA ARG A 140 10.02 -8.55 -7.81
C ARG A 140 9.09 -8.96 -6.66
N TYR A 141 9.46 -8.60 -5.41
CA TYR A 141 8.60 -8.82 -4.26
C TYR A 141 7.25 -8.12 -4.40
N VAL A 142 7.25 -6.83 -4.77
CA VAL A 142 6.00 -6.08 -4.99
C VAL A 142 5.12 -6.76 -6.03
N VAL A 143 5.71 -7.21 -7.14
CA VAL A 143 4.98 -7.93 -8.19
C VAL A 143 4.38 -9.23 -7.66
N ALA A 144 5.14 -10.00 -6.87
CA ALA A 144 4.66 -11.24 -6.26
C ALA A 144 3.51 -10.96 -5.27
N LEU A 145 3.67 -9.95 -4.41
CA LEU A 145 2.65 -9.55 -3.43
C LEU A 145 1.35 -9.12 -4.11
N VAL A 146 1.41 -8.23 -5.09
CA VAL A 146 0.20 -7.76 -5.81
C VAL A 146 -0.48 -8.91 -6.55
N LYS A 147 0.27 -9.83 -7.15
CA LYS A 147 -0.28 -11.02 -7.81
C LYS A 147 -0.98 -11.97 -6.84
N ALA A 148 -0.40 -12.19 -5.66
CA ALA A 148 -0.99 -13.06 -4.63
C ALA A 148 -2.20 -12.40 -3.96
N LEU A 149 -2.08 -11.14 -3.59
CA LEU A 149 -3.09 -10.39 -2.85
C LEU A 149 -4.29 -9.99 -3.72
N ARG A 150 -4.06 -9.61 -4.99
CA ARG A 150 -5.09 -9.06 -5.90
C ARG A 150 -5.89 -7.91 -5.26
N PRO A 151 -5.22 -6.84 -4.81
CA PRO A 151 -5.92 -5.74 -4.16
C PRO A 151 -6.80 -4.98 -5.14
N GLU A 152 -7.99 -4.57 -4.71
CA GLU A 152 -8.87 -3.68 -5.48
C GLU A 152 -8.28 -2.27 -5.55
N VAL A 153 -7.67 -1.85 -4.43
CA VAL A 153 -7.02 -0.55 -4.32
C VAL A 153 -5.59 -0.71 -3.82
N THR A 154 -4.65 0.00 -4.43
CA THR A 154 -3.29 0.17 -3.88
C THR A 154 -2.96 1.65 -3.70
N ILE A 155 -2.57 2.01 -2.49
CA ILE A 155 -2.15 3.36 -2.11
C ILE A 155 -0.64 3.37 -1.92
N TRP A 156 0.05 4.21 -2.69
CA TRP A 156 1.48 4.44 -2.59
C TRP A 156 1.75 5.77 -1.92
N PHE A 157 2.27 5.75 -0.69
CA PHE A 157 2.71 6.97 -0.04
C PHE A 157 4.07 7.41 -0.56
N HIS A 158 4.14 8.68 -0.92
CA HIS A 158 5.30 9.42 -1.37
C HIS A 158 5.40 10.76 -0.65
N GLN A 159 6.44 11.53 -0.93
CA GLN A 159 6.67 12.92 -0.52
C GLN A 159 7.38 13.69 -1.65
N PRO A 160 7.31 15.07 -1.73
CA PRO A 160 6.83 16.00 -0.68
C PRO A 160 5.67 16.92 -1.11
N GLN A 161 4.77 16.55 -2.04
CA GLN A 161 3.94 17.53 -2.78
C GLN A 161 2.61 17.89 -2.11
N GLY A 162 2.14 17.18 -1.08
CA GLY A 162 0.85 17.46 -0.43
C GLY A 162 -0.37 17.29 -1.36
N VAL A 163 -0.40 16.25 -2.20
CA VAL A 163 -1.42 16.06 -3.23
C VAL A 163 -1.69 14.57 -3.49
N VAL A 164 -2.92 14.22 -3.83
CA VAL A 164 -3.24 12.89 -4.35
C VAL A 164 -3.15 12.93 -5.88
N ARG A 165 -2.41 11.98 -6.46
CA ARG A 165 -2.15 11.89 -7.90
C ARG A 165 -2.67 10.59 -8.48
N ALA A 166 -3.34 10.68 -9.64
CA ALA A 166 -3.78 9.50 -10.37
C ALA A 166 -3.84 9.75 -11.88
N TRP A 167 -3.90 8.65 -12.63
CA TRP A 167 -4.10 8.62 -14.07
C TRP A 167 -4.89 7.38 -14.49
N GLY A 168 -5.64 7.47 -15.59
CA GLY A 168 -6.35 6.32 -16.13
C GLY A 168 -7.41 5.75 -15.17
N PRO A 169 -7.48 4.40 -15.00
CA PRO A 169 -8.57 3.76 -14.26
C PRO A 169 -8.60 4.10 -12.77
N SER A 170 -7.52 4.62 -12.21
CA SER A 170 -7.45 4.97 -10.78
C SER A 170 -8.00 6.37 -10.43
N VAL A 171 -8.37 7.19 -11.43
CA VAL A 171 -8.78 8.59 -11.24
C VAL A 171 -9.98 8.74 -10.32
N ALA A 172 -11.05 7.97 -10.52
CA ALA A 172 -12.27 8.09 -9.72
C ALA A 172 -12.01 7.78 -8.24
N THR A 173 -11.33 6.66 -7.97
CA THR A 173 -10.99 6.23 -6.61
C THR A 173 -10.02 7.22 -5.93
N ALA A 174 -9.02 7.72 -6.64
CA ALA A 174 -8.06 8.68 -6.10
C ALA A 174 -8.72 10.05 -5.79
N ARG A 175 -9.62 10.55 -6.64
CA ARG A 175 -10.41 11.77 -6.36
C ARG A 175 -11.23 11.62 -5.09
N ARG A 176 -11.90 10.48 -4.94
CA ARG A 176 -12.66 10.17 -3.73
C ARG A 176 -11.76 10.11 -2.50
N PHE A 177 -10.61 9.44 -2.58
CA PHE A 177 -9.64 9.40 -1.50
C PHE A 177 -9.16 10.80 -1.12
N ALA A 178 -8.84 11.65 -2.10
CA ALA A 178 -8.44 13.04 -1.89
C ALA A 178 -9.52 13.83 -1.13
N ALA A 179 -10.79 13.69 -1.54
CA ALA A 179 -11.93 14.32 -0.86
C ALA A 179 -12.08 13.83 0.58
N ILE A 180 -11.96 12.51 0.84
CA ILE A 180 -12.00 11.95 2.20
C ILE A 180 -10.87 12.49 3.06
N ALA A 181 -9.67 12.61 2.49
CA ALA A 181 -8.48 13.11 3.20
C ALA A 181 -8.47 14.64 3.38
N GLY A 182 -9.30 15.37 2.62
CA GLY A 182 -9.28 16.84 2.58
C GLY A 182 -8.00 17.39 1.95
N TYR A 183 -7.51 16.73 0.89
CA TYR A 183 -6.32 17.14 0.15
C TYR A 183 -6.62 17.36 -1.34
N PRO A 184 -5.83 18.21 -2.03
CA PRO A 184 -5.99 18.44 -3.46
C PRO A 184 -5.73 17.15 -4.24
N TYR A 185 -6.43 17.04 -5.37
CA TYR A 185 -6.24 16.00 -6.37
C TYR A 185 -5.64 16.59 -7.64
N ARG A 186 -4.71 15.86 -8.27
CA ARG A 186 -4.17 16.18 -9.60
C ARG A 186 -4.15 14.96 -10.50
N SER A 187 -4.66 15.11 -11.72
CA SER A 187 -4.51 14.11 -12.78
C SER A 187 -3.15 14.31 -13.45
N ILE A 188 -2.24 13.36 -13.25
CA ILE A 188 -0.88 13.43 -13.79
C ILE A 188 -0.54 12.05 -14.32
N ALA A 189 -0.15 11.98 -15.61
CA ALA A 189 0.29 10.73 -16.22
C ALA A 189 1.47 10.11 -15.45
N TRP A 190 1.45 8.79 -15.34
CA TRP A 190 2.52 8.07 -14.67
C TRP A 190 3.79 8.07 -15.50
N PRO A 191 4.95 8.36 -14.92
CA PRO A 191 6.22 8.07 -15.57
C PRO A 191 6.36 6.58 -15.91
N TYR A 192 7.18 6.27 -16.87
CA TYR A 192 7.49 4.90 -17.26
C TYR A 192 8.09 4.10 -16.10
N GLY A 193 7.86 2.80 -16.07
CA GLY A 193 8.41 1.90 -15.08
C GLY A 193 7.89 2.08 -13.65
N THR A 194 6.76 2.80 -13.44
CA THR A 194 6.21 2.97 -12.07
C THR A 194 5.32 1.79 -11.65
N ALA A 195 5.28 1.53 -10.35
CA ALA A 195 4.45 0.48 -9.74
C ALA A 195 2.96 0.70 -10.02
N SER A 196 2.47 1.94 -9.89
CA SER A 196 1.06 2.29 -10.15
C SER A 196 0.69 2.08 -11.61
N ASN A 197 1.56 2.50 -12.54
CA ASN A 197 1.35 2.29 -13.97
C ASN A 197 1.28 0.79 -14.32
N TRP A 198 2.24 0.01 -13.80
CA TRP A 198 2.26 -1.44 -13.99
C TRP A 198 0.98 -2.10 -13.48
N GLN A 199 0.55 -1.79 -12.27
CA GLN A 199 -0.64 -2.43 -11.68
C GLN A 199 -1.91 -2.07 -12.45
N ASN A 200 -2.12 -0.79 -12.77
CA ASN A 200 -3.31 -0.31 -13.49
C ASN A 200 -3.44 -0.94 -14.89
N HIS A 201 -2.31 -1.18 -15.59
CA HIS A 201 -2.34 -1.86 -16.89
C HIS A 201 -2.46 -3.38 -16.76
N ARG A 202 -1.86 -3.97 -15.73
CA ARG A 202 -1.80 -5.43 -15.60
C ARG A 202 -3.07 -6.03 -15.02
N PHE A 203 -3.81 -5.26 -14.22
CA PHE A 203 -5.00 -5.72 -13.49
C PHE A 203 -6.18 -4.77 -13.71
N PRO A 204 -6.89 -4.90 -14.85
CA PRO A 204 -8.10 -4.10 -15.11
C PRO A 204 -9.11 -4.24 -13.98
N GLY A 205 -9.79 -3.15 -13.64
CA GLY A 205 -10.76 -3.10 -12.54
C GLY A 205 -10.16 -2.81 -11.17
N THR A 206 -8.82 -2.68 -11.05
CA THR A 206 -8.16 -2.20 -9.84
C THR A 206 -7.78 -0.72 -9.95
N ALA A 207 -7.54 -0.08 -8.80
CA ALA A 207 -7.10 1.31 -8.73
C ALA A 207 -5.79 1.42 -7.94
N SER A 208 -4.70 1.77 -8.62
CA SER A 208 -3.41 2.02 -7.99
C SER A 208 -3.01 3.49 -8.17
N PHE A 209 -2.79 4.22 -7.08
CA PHE A 209 -2.53 5.65 -7.12
C PHE A 209 -1.52 6.11 -6.05
N VAL A 210 -1.00 7.31 -6.25
CA VAL A 210 0.02 7.91 -5.39
C VAL A 210 -0.58 8.96 -4.47
N VAL A 211 -0.16 8.95 -3.22
CA VAL A 211 -0.43 10.00 -2.24
C VAL A 211 0.90 10.66 -1.89
N GLU A 212 1.10 11.83 -2.43
CA GLU A 212 2.22 12.70 -2.08
C GLU A 212 1.91 13.39 -0.74
N LEU A 213 2.49 12.90 0.33
CA LEU A 213 2.37 13.51 1.65
C LEU A 213 3.09 14.87 1.68
N PRO A 214 2.75 15.77 2.61
CA PRO A 214 3.53 16.99 2.85
C PRO A 214 5.02 16.70 3.16
N PRO A 215 5.92 17.67 2.96
CA PRO A 215 7.33 17.50 3.28
C PRO A 215 7.58 17.32 4.77
N GLY A 216 8.68 16.62 5.10
CA GLY A 216 9.14 16.40 6.46
C GLY A 216 8.28 15.42 7.26
N ARG A 217 8.39 15.50 8.58
CA ARG A 217 7.63 14.62 9.49
C ARG A 217 6.19 15.10 9.62
N LEU A 218 5.26 14.16 9.59
CA LEU A 218 3.84 14.47 9.82
C LEU A 218 3.56 14.62 11.32
N GLY A 219 2.81 15.66 11.69
CA GLY A 219 2.22 15.78 13.03
C GLY A 219 1.11 14.74 13.25
N ALA A 220 0.80 14.44 14.51
CA ALA A 220 -0.16 13.40 14.90
C ALA A 220 -1.54 13.57 14.23
N ALA A 221 -2.06 14.79 14.14
CA ALA A 221 -3.34 15.08 13.50
C ALA A 221 -3.32 14.76 11.99
N SER A 222 -2.20 15.03 11.31
CA SER A 222 -2.03 14.69 9.90
C SER A 222 -1.95 13.17 9.68
N VAL A 223 -1.17 12.48 10.51
CA VAL A 223 -1.07 11.01 10.49
C VAL A 223 -2.46 10.37 10.67
N GLU A 224 -3.23 10.85 11.66
CA GLU A 224 -4.58 10.33 11.92
C GLU A 224 -5.53 10.62 10.73
N ARG A 225 -5.45 11.79 10.13
CA ARG A 225 -6.24 12.14 8.95
C ARG A 225 -6.04 11.15 7.81
N TRP A 226 -4.78 10.83 7.48
CA TRP A 226 -4.45 9.87 6.44
C TRP A 226 -4.86 8.45 6.81
N ALA A 227 -4.62 8.00 8.04
CA ALA A 227 -5.04 6.68 8.50
C ALA A 227 -6.57 6.51 8.43
N ARG A 228 -7.34 7.54 8.83
CA ARG A 228 -8.80 7.57 8.73
C ARG A 228 -9.26 7.50 7.26
N ALA A 229 -8.60 8.24 6.37
CA ALA A 229 -8.91 8.21 4.94
C ALA A 229 -8.71 6.81 4.35
N VAL A 230 -7.61 6.13 4.71
CA VAL A 230 -7.36 4.73 4.30
C VAL A 230 -8.46 3.81 4.81
N ARG A 231 -8.79 3.86 6.12
CA ARG A 231 -9.85 3.01 6.70
C ARG A 231 -11.21 3.26 6.07
N ARG A 232 -11.54 4.52 5.78
CA ARG A 232 -12.81 4.86 5.14
C ARG A 232 -12.86 4.35 3.70
N LEU A 233 -11.83 4.59 2.90
CA LEU A 233 -11.78 4.07 1.53
C LEU A 233 -11.86 2.54 1.50
N ALA A 234 -11.16 1.85 2.42
CA ALA A 234 -11.19 0.40 2.49
C ALA A 234 -12.59 -0.16 2.75
N ARG A 235 -13.40 0.50 3.58
CA ARG A 235 -14.80 0.09 3.81
C ARG A 235 -15.71 0.33 2.61
N GLU A 236 -15.41 1.33 1.81
CA GLU A 236 -16.26 1.78 0.71
C GLU A 236 -15.86 1.15 -0.65
N GLY A 237 -14.66 0.61 -0.77
CA GLY A 237 -14.13 -0.03 -1.98
C GLY A 237 -13.81 0.93 -3.13
N VAL A 238 -13.61 0.37 -4.33
CA VAL A 238 -13.40 1.14 -5.56
C VAL A 238 -14.66 1.88 -5.98
N SER A 239 -14.52 3.13 -6.41
CA SER A 239 -15.57 3.84 -7.14
C SER A 239 -15.58 3.32 -8.58
N ARG A 240 -16.66 2.69 -8.97
CA ARG A 240 -16.92 2.30 -10.36
C ARG A 240 -17.51 3.46 -11.12
#